data_206546c2ad5d8e57fb55c0f77f99fcbe
#
_entry.id   206546c2ad5d8e57fb55c0f77f99fcbe
#
_cell.length_a   1.000
_cell.length_b   1.000
_cell.length_c   1.000
_cell.angle_alpha   90.00
_cell.angle_beta   90.00
_cell.angle_gamma   90.00
#
_symmetry.space_group_name_H-M   'P 1'
#
loop_
_entity.id
_entity.type
_entity.pdbx_description
1 polymer ?
#
loop_
_entity_poly.entity_id
_entity_poly.type
_entity_poly.pdbx_seq_one_letter_code
_entity_poly.pdbx_strand_id
1 'polypeptide(L)'
;MTTEEQAPPDPSAERKAGSPWQHLLCGHFVVVLAVIVFVGAIRCRLADMPLERDEGEYAYAGQLILQDIPPYQLAYNMKLPGTYAAYAAILAVFGQTARGIHLGLLLVNAVSVILLYVVTAHLLGRLAGTIAGSSYALLSTHQVVLGLAAHATHFVVLTALVGLVTLLRAEETKRTVYYFWTGIAFGVTFLMKQPGLFLAGFAFFYLAVQSWPDNKCEWARG
;
A
#
# COMPACT_ATOMS: atom_id res chain seq x y z
N MET A 1 -23.82 -43.98 36.74
CA MET A 1 -23.40 -43.62 35.37
C MET A 1 -23.73 -42.15 35.24
N THR A 2 -22.82 -41.31 35.70
CA THR A 2 -22.97 -39.85 35.77
C THR A 2 -22.42 -39.28 34.45
N THR A 3 -23.28 -38.76 33.62
CA THR A 3 -22.93 -38.00 32.41
C THR A 3 -22.33 -36.68 32.85
N GLU A 4 -21.02 -36.54 32.65
CA GLU A 4 -20.32 -35.27 32.75
C GLU A 4 -20.80 -34.35 31.61
N GLU A 5 -21.59 -33.34 31.96
CA GLU A 5 -22.04 -32.27 31.11
C GLU A 5 -20.82 -31.38 30.79
N GLN A 6 -20.23 -31.56 29.59
CA GLN A 6 -19.17 -30.70 29.12
C GLN A 6 -19.71 -29.28 28.98
N ALA A 7 -19.18 -28.36 29.79
CA ALA A 7 -19.43 -26.94 29.66
C ALA A 7 -19.10 -26.46 28.24
N PRO A 8 -19.93 -25.58 27.65
CA PRO A 8 -19.66 -25.04 26.34
C PRO A 8 -18.31 -24.27 26.34
N PRO A 9 -17.53 -24.36 25.26
CA PRO A 9 -16.26 -23.66 25.17
C PRO A 9 -16.47 -22.16 25.39
N ASP A 10 -15.64 -21.59 26.24
CA ASP A 10 -15.65 -20.19 26.61
C ASP A 10 -15.51 -19.31 25.31
N PRO A 11 -16.54 -18.53 24.96
CA PRO A 11 -16.45 -17.62 23.79
C PRO A 11 -15.45 -16.49 23.99
N SER A 12 -14.87 -16.35 25.19
CA SER A 12 -13.82 -15.36 25.49
C SER A 12 -12.40 -15.84 25.15
N ALA A 13 -12.20 -17.02 24.56
CA ALA A 13 -10.98 -17.37 23.85
C ALA A 13 -10.86 -16.51 22.57
N GLU A 14 -11.24 -15.24 22.70
CA GLU A 14 -11.05 -14.20 21.70
C GLU A 14 -9.61 -14.28 21.18
N ARG A 15 -9.49 -14.54 19.88
CA ARG A 15 -8.27 -14.27 19.14
C ARG A 15 -7.75 -12.90 19.57
N LYS A 16 -6.77 -12.86 20.45
CA LYS A 16 -5.98 -11.65 20.69
C LYS A 16 -5.51 -11.23 19.32
N ALA A 17 -6.15 -10.23 18.74
CA ALA A 17 -5.79 -9.68 17.45
C ALA A 17 -4.34 -9.21 17.57
N GLY A 18 -3.42 -10.05 17.11
CA GLY A 18 -2.00 -9.76 17.16
C GLY A 18 -1.70 -8.63 16.19
N SER A 19 -0.75 -7.76 16.55
CA SER A 19 -0.28 -6.71 15.67
C SER A 19 0.01 -7.22 14.25
N PRO A 20 -0.43 -6.56 13.15
CA PRO A 20 -0.16 -6.96 11.78
C PRO A 20 1.34 -7.18 11.52
N TRP A 21 2.21 -6.55 12.30
CA TRP A 21 3.67 -6.68 12.18
C TRP A 21 4.25 -7.99 12.74
N GLN A 22 3.48 -8.78 13.48
CA GLN A 22 3.96 -10.08 14.03
C GLN A 22 4.30 -11.09 12.93
N HIS A 23 3.76 -10.91 11.73
CA HIS A 23 4.02 -11.77 10.58
C HIS A 23 5.42 -11.59 9.97
N LEU A 24 6.10 -10.47 10.27
CA LEU A 24 7.45 -10.19 9.76
C LEU A 24 8.54 -11.10 10.37
N LEU A 25 8.28 -11.72 11.52
CA LEU A 25 9.25 -12.54 12.23
C LEU A 25 9.11 -14.05 11.89
N CYS A 26 8.79 -14.41 10.66
CA CYS A 26 8.63 -15.81 10.31
C CYS A 26 9.33 -16.18 8.99
N GLY A 27 9.58 -17.50 8.79
CA GLY A 27 10.24 -18.02 7.60
C GLY A 27 9.54 -17.67 6.27
N HIS A 28 8.22 -17.49 6.29
CA HIS A 28 7.45 -17.06 5.12
C HIS A 28 7.85 -15.66 4.65
N PHE A 29 8.17 -14.76 5.56
CA PHE A 29 8.64 -13.42 5.21
C PHE A 29 10.02 -13.44 4.54
N VAL A 30 10.88 -14.40 4.90
CA VAL A 30 12.20 -14.58 4.26
C VAL A 30 12.03 -14.87 2.75
N VAL A 31 11.02 -15.66 2.37
CA VAL A 31 10.70 -15.91 0.95
C VAL A 31 10.33 -14.61 0.24
N VAL A 32 9.47 -13.78 0.86
CA VAL A 32 9.09 -12.48 0.29
C VAL A 32 10.30 -11.57 0.12
N LEU A 33 11.20 -11.52 1.13
CA LEU A 33 12.44 -10.75 1.04
C LEU A 33 13.35 -11.25 -0.09
N ALA A 34 13.50 -12.56 -0.23
CA ALA A 34 14.26 -13.14 -1.34
C ALA A 34 13.70 -12.73 -2.71
N VAL A 35 12.38 -12.73 -2.86
CA VAL A 35 11.73 -12.27 -4.09
C VAL A 35 11.93 -10.77 -4.30
N ILE A 36 11.83 -9.94 -3.25
CA ILE A 36 12.13 -8.50 -3.34
C ILE A 36 13.56 -8.27 -3.80
N VAL A 37 14.53 -8.98 -3.24
CA VAL A 37 15.94 -8.86 -3.64
C VAL A 37 16.13 -9.28 -5.10
N PHE A 38 15.53 -10.39 -5.51
CA PHE A 38 15.59 -10.86 -6.89
C PHE A 38 15.00 -9.85 -7.88
N VAL A 39 13.79 -9.38 -7.62
CA VAL A 39 13.12 -8.34 -8.43
C VAL A 39 13.90 -7.02 -8.38
N GLY A 40 14.44 -6.67 -7.22
CA GLY A 40 15.29 -5.50 -7.04
C GLY A 40 16.55 -5.56 -7.92
N ALA A 41 17.19 -6.71 -8.00
CA ALA A 41 18.36 -6.90 -8.87
C ALA A 41 18.01 -6.71 -10.36
N ILE A 42 16.84 -7.21 -10.81
CA ILE A 42 16.33 -6.98 -12.18
C ILE A 42 16.10 -5.47 -12.40
N ARG A 43 15.39 -4.79 -11.49
CA ARG A 43 15.10 -3.37 -11.60
C ARG A 43 16.38 -2.51 -11.58
N CYS A 44 17.36 -2.86 -10.76
CA CYS A 44 18.65 -2.16 -10.75
C CYS A 44 19.40 -2.28 -12.08
N ARG A 45 19.33 -3.44 -12.74
CA ARG A 45 19.91 -3.64 -14.07
C ARG A 45 19.23 -2.82 -15.15
N LEU A 46 17.94 -2.56 -14.99
CA LEU A 46 17.10 -1.82 -15.93
C LEU A 46 16.94 -0.34 -15.54
N ALA A 47 17.61 0.10 -14.48
CA ALA A 47 17.42 1.47 -13.95
C ALA A 47 17.83 2.59 -14.91
N ASP A 48 18.69 2.30 -15.89
CA ASP A 48 19.15 3.28 -16.89
C ASP A 48 18.28 3.30 -18.16
N MET A 49 17.12 2.62 -18.16
CA MET A 49 16.18 2.68 -19.28
C MET A 49 15.70 4.11 -19.52
N PRO A 50 15.40 4.48 -20.79
CA PRO A 50 14.74 5.73 -21.09
C PRO A 50 13.39 5.84 -20.37
N LEU A 51 13.03 7.06 -19.96
CA LEU A 51 11.74 7.32 -19.35
C LEU A 51 10.61 7.10 -20.36
N GLU A 52 9.52 6.51 -19.91
CA GLU A 52 8.27 6.45 -20.64
C GLU A 52 7.66 7.86 -20.70
N ARG A 53 6.73 8.09 -21.62
CA ARG A 53 6.11 9.40 -21.86
C ARG A 53 5.53 10.02 -20.59
N ASP A 54 4.75 9.25 -19.82
CA ASP A 54 4.12 9.74 -18.60
C ASP A 54 5.16 9.99 -17.49
N GLU A 55 6.21 9.16 -17.41
CA GLU A 55 7.32 9.39 -16.47
C GLU A 55 8.06 10.71 -16.79
N GLY A 56 8.30 11.00 -18.08
CA GLY A 56 8.91 12.25 -18.50
C GLY A 56 8.08 13.46 -18.09
N GLU A 57 6.77 13.39 -18.25
CA GLU A 57 5.84 14.44 -17.79
C GLU A 57 5.91 14.64 -16.26
N TYR A 58 5.85 13.55 -15.50
CA TYR A 58 5.92 13.63 -14.03
C TYR A 58 7.29 14.12 -13.56
N ALA A 59 8.36 13.70 -14.23
CA ALA A 59 9.72 14.16 -13.93
C ALA A 59 9.86 15.67 -14.16
N TYR A 60 9.37 16.18 -15.28
CA TYR A 60 9.38 17.60 -15.58
C TYR A 60 8.57 18.40 -14.54
N ALA A 61 7.35 17.98 -14.24
CA ALA A 61 6.53 18.63 -13.21
C ALA A 61 7.20 18.58 -11.82
N GLY A 62 7.85 17.46 -11.48
CA GLY A 62 8.63 17.33 -10.24
C GLY A 62 9.83 18.27 -10.19
N GLN A 63 10.54 18.45 -11.32
CA GLN A 63 11.64 19.41 -11.43
C GLN A 63 11.17 20.86 -11.25
N LEU A 64 10.01 21.22 -11.81
CA LEU A 64 9.42 22.55 -11.62
C LEU A 64 9.13 22.83 -10.15
N ILE A 65 8.57 21.84 -9.42
CA ILE A 65 8.33 21.96 -7.97
C ILE A 65 9.65 22.22 -7.22
N LEU A 66 10.74 21.53 -7.59
CA LEU A 66 12.06 21.75 -6.98
C LEU A 66 12.68 23.11 -7.30
N GLN A 67 12.15 23.81 -8.30
CA GLN A 67 12.52 25.19 -8.68
C GLN A 67 11.53 26.23 -8.12
N ASP A 68 10.72 25.86 -7.12
CA ASP A 68 9.68 26.71 -6.52
C ASP A 68 8.59 27.17 -7.51
N ILE A 69 8.42 26.45 -8.64
CA ILE A 69 7.36 26.71 -9.62
C ILE A 69 6.17 25.83 -9.29
N PRO A 70 4.99 26.41 -8.94
CA PRO A 70 3.81 25.64 -8.58
C PRO A 70 3.33 24.72 -9.72
N PRO A 71 2.72 23.56 -9.40
CA PRO A 71 2.06 22.73 -10.39
C PRO A 71 1.08 23.53 -11.24
N TYR A 72 0.98 23.17 -12.54
CA TYR A 72 0.07 23.74 -13.54
C TYR A 72 0.44 25.14 -14.06
N GLN A 73 1.47 25.80 -13.54
CA GLN A 73 1.88 27.11 -14.04
C GLN A 73 2.59 27.03 -15.40
N LEU A 74 3.57 26.13 -15.53
CA LEU A 74 4.33 25.96 -16.79
C LEU A 74 4.03 24.61 -17.48
N ALA A 75 3.47 23.65 -16.78
CA ALA A 75 3.07 22.36 -17.32
C ALA A 75 1.61 22.09 -16.90
N TYR A 76 0.68 22.31 -17.81
CA TYR A 76 -0.75 22.03 -17.55
C TYR A 76 -1.10 20.60 -17.95
N ASN A 77 -1.69 19.86 -17.01
CA ASN A 77 -2.33 18.57 -17.27
C ASN A 77 -3.53 18.38 -16.31
N MET A 78 -4.48 17.52 -16.69
CA MET A 78 -5.65 17.18 -15.87
C MET A 78 -5.34 16.17 -14.76
N LYS A 79 -4.07 15.86 -14.50
CA LYS A 79 -3.63 14.94 -13.45
C LYS A 79 -3.54 15.66 -12.10
N LEU A 80 -3.80 14.94 -11.01
CA LEU A 80 -3.72 15.49 -9.66
C LEU A 80 -2.26 15.66 -9.19
N PRO A 81 -1.96 16.62 -8.29
CA PRO A 81 -0.59 17.03 -7.98
C PRO A 81 0.21 16.03 -7.14
N GLY A 82 -0.43 15.02 -6.56
CA GLY A 82 0.24 14.07 -5.67
C GLY A 82 1.38 13.32 -6.34
N THR A 83 1.19 12.85 -7.59
CA THR A 83 2.24 12.17 -8.34
C THR A 83 3.41 13.10 -8.64
N TYR A 84 3.17 14.37 -8.96
CA TYR A 84 4.23 15.36 -9.17
C TYR A 84 5.05 15.60 -7.91
N ALA A 85 4.38 15.70 -6.75
CA ALA A 85 5.05 15.84 -5.45
C ALA A 85 5.87 14.58 -5.11
N ALA A 86 5.37 13.39 -5.41
CA ALA A 86 6.12 12.14 -5.22
C ALA A 86 7.37 12.11 -6.09
N TYR A 87 7.27 12.54 -7.36
CA TYR A 87 8.42 12.67 -8.24
C TYR A 87 9.41 13.72 -7.75
N ALA A 88 8.94 14.88 -7.29
CA ALA A 88 9.81 15.89 -6.69
C ALA A 88 10.62 15.33 -5.52
N ALA A 89 9.97 14.57 -4.63
CA ALA A 89 10.64 13.92 -3.51
C ALA A 89 11.68 12.88 -3.98
N ILE A 90 11.35 12.05 -4.98
CA ILE A 90 12.28 11.08 -5.57
C ILE A 90 13.47 11.78 -6.19
N LEU A 91 13.24 12.81 -7.01
CA LEU A 91 14.29 13.58 -7.68
C LEU A 91 15.21 14.29 -6.68
N ALA A 92 14.67 14.78 -5.56
CA ALA A 92 15.45 15.41 -4.49
C ALA A 92 16.37 14.41 -3.78
N VAL A 93 15.93 13.16 -3.59
CA VAL A 93 16.68 12.13 -2.83
C VAL A 93 17.62 11.34 -3.71
N PHE A 94 17.18 10.89 -4.89
CA PHE A 94 17.94 9.99 -5.78
C PHE A 94 18.61 10.70 -6.96
N GLY A 95 18.40 12.02 -7.09
CA GLY A 95 18.93 12.81 -8.19
C GLY A 95 18.01 12.91 -9.40
N GLN A 96 18.22 13.98 -10.19
CA GLN A 96 17.34 14.33 -11.33
C GLN A 96 17.75 13.57 -12.61
N THR A 97 17.66 12.23 -12.55
CA THR A 97 18.02 11.33 -13.65
C THR A 97 16.98 10.23 -13.81
N ALA A 98 16.91 9.59 -14.97
CA ALA A 98 16.07 8.40 -15.19
C ALA A 98 16.37 7.32 -14.16
N ARG A 99 17.66 7.06 -13.90
CA ARG A 99 18.11 6.10 -12.88
C ARG A 99 17.59 6.47 -11.49
N GLY A 100 17.62 7.74 -11.10
CA GLY A 100 17.10 8.21 -9.81
C GLY A 100 15.60 7.92 -9.65
N ILE A 101 14.82 8.14 -10.72
CA ILE A 101 13.37 7.85 -10.73
C ILE A 101 13.13 6.35 -10.57
N HIS A 102 13.84 5.50 -11.31
CA HIS A 102 13.69 4.05 -11.23
C HIS A 102 14.17 3.47 -9.89
N LEU A 103 15.18 4.07 -9.24
CA LEU A 103 15.57 3.71 -7.87
C LEU A 103 14.49 4.10 -6.85
N GLY A 104 13.88 5.25 -7.00
CA GLY A 104 12.70 5.65 -6.22
C GLY A 104 11.53 4.68 -6.41
N LEU A 105 11.23 4.28 -7.65
CA LEU A 105 10.23 3.25 -7.94
C LEU A 105 10.56 1.91 -7.29
N LEU A 106 11.83 1.49 -7.29
CA LEU A 106 12.26 0.26 -6.63
C LEU A 106 11.90 0.29 -5.14
N LEU A 107 12.18 1.39 -4.45
CA LEU A 107 11.82 1.57 -3.05
C LEU A 107 10.29 1.51 -2.85
N VAL A 108 9.53 2.26 -3.64
CA VAL A 108 8.05 2.27 -3.61
C VAL A 108 7.50 0.86 -3.81
N ASN A 109 8.04 0.11 -4.78
CA ASN A 109 7.60 -1.26 -5.06
C ASN A 109 7.94 -2.21 -3.91
N ALA A 110 9.17 -2.17 -3.36
CA ALA A 110 9.59 -3.01 -2.24
C ALA A 110 8.71 -2.78 -1.00
N VAL A 111 8.44 -1.52 -0.66
CA VAL A 111 7.55 -1.18 0.46
C VAL A 111 6.11 -1.67 0.18
N SER A 112 5.60 -1.50 -1.04
CA SER A 112 4.28 -2.00 -1.42
C SER A 112 4.16 -3.52 -1.28
N VAL A 113 5.19 -4.29 -1.69
CA VAL A 113 5.24 -5.75 -1.52
C VAL A 113 5.17 -6.13 -0.04
N ILE A 114 5.94 -5.46 0.81
CA ILE A 114 5.95 -5.72 2.27
C ILE A 114 4.58 -5.42 2.87
N LEU A 115 3.99 -4.26 2.55
CA LEU A 115 2.67 -3.89 3.06
C LEU A 115 1.58 -4.84 2.58
N LEU A 116 1.63 -5.27 1.32
CA LEU A 116 0.68 -6.25 0.78
C LEU A 116 0.82 -7.59 1.49
N TYR A 117 2.05 -8.05 1.73
CA TYR A 117 2.30 -9.24 2.56
C TYR A 117 1.67 -9.08 3.94
N VAL A 118 1.94 -7.96 4.64
CA VAL A 118 1.44 -7.70 6.00
C VAL A 118 -0.09 -7.71 6.04
N VAL A 119 -0.74 -6.97 5.14
CA VAL A 119 -2.22 -6.92 5.07
C VAL A 119 -2.81 -8.30 4.78
N THR A 120 -2.29 -8.99 3.77
CA THR A 120 -2.83 -10.29 3.38
C THR A 120 -2.54 -11.37 4.43
N ALA A 121 -1.35 -11.35 5.03
CA ALA A 121 -1.00 -12.29 6.09
C ALA A 121 -1.85 -12.08 7.35
N HIS A 122 -2.21 -10.85 7.65
CA HIS A 122 -3.10 -10.52 8.77
C HIS A 122 -4.54 -11.00 8.53
N LEU A 123 -5.06 -10.83 7.32
CA LEU A 123 -6.45 -11.17 6.98
C LEU A 123 -6.64 -12.66 6.65
N LEU A 124 -5.72 -13.27 5.91
CA LEU A 124 -5.88 -14.60 5.29
C LEU A 124 -4.78 -15.59 5.70
N GLY A 125 -3.84 -15.17 6.53
CA GLY A 125 -2.74 -16.03 7.00
C GLY A 125 -1.45 -15.90 6.18
N ARG A 126 -0.36 -16.39 6.77
CA ARG A 126 1.02 -16.17 6.30
C ARG A 126 1.30 -16.70 4.90
N LEU A 127 0.74 -17.87 4.57
CA LEU A 127 0.90 -18.47 3.23
C LEU A 127 0.26 -17.59 2.15
N ALA A 128 -0.98 -17.14 2.39
CA ALA A 128 -1.67 -16.22 1.48
C ALA A 128 -0.89 -14.91 1.29
N GLY A 129 -0.35 -14.35 2.39
CA GLY A 129 0.50 -13.17 2.35
C GLY A 129 1.76 -13.39 1.48
N THR A 130 2.43 -14.53 1.64
CA THR A 130 3.62 -14.88 0.83
C THR A 130 3.28 -14.98 -0.64
N ILE A 131 2.18 -15.66 -0.98
CA ILE A 131 1.73 -15.79 -2.37
C ILE A 131 1.39 -14.40 -2.94
N ALA A 132 0.60 -13.61 -2.23
CA ALA A 132 0.19 -12.28 -2.70
C ALA A 132 1.38 -11.33 -2.91
N GLY A 133 2.27 -11.22 -1.90
CA GLY A 133 3.44 -10.35 -1.99
C GLY A 133 4.41 -10.79 -3.08
N SER A 134 4.71 -12.09 -3.17
CA SER A 134 5.61 -12.62 -4.20
C SER A 134 5.03 -12.49 -5.61
N SER A 135 3.75 -12.79 -5.79
CA SER A 135 3.07 -12.63 -7.09
C SER A 135 3.06 -11.16 -7.52
N TYR A 136 2.72 -10.25 -6.62
CA TYR A 136 2.75 -8.82 -6.92
C TYR A 136 4.16 -8.34 -7.31
N ALA A 137 5.19 -8.76 -6.57
CA ALA A 137 6.57 -8.41 -6.87
C ALA A 137 6.98 -8.87 -8.27
N LEU A 138 6.70 -10.11 -8.64
CA LEU A 138 7.02 -10.69 -9.95
C LEU A 138 6.21 -10.05 -11.07
N LEU A 139 4.89 -9.95 -10.92
CA LEU A 139 4.00 -9.37 -11.93
C LEU A 139 4.29 -7.88 -12.15
N SER A 140 4.76 -7.17 -11.13
CA SER A 140 5.16 -5.77 -11.24
C SER A 140 6.40 -5.53 -12.12
N THR A 141 7.07 -6.57 -12.62
CA THR A 141 8.14 -6.43 -13.61
C THR A 141 7.65 -6.55 -15.05
N HIS A 142 6.38 -6.92 -15.24
CA HIS A 142 5.85 -7.21 -16.57
C HIS A 142 5.53 -5.92 -17.35
N GLN A 143 5.89 -5.90 -18.65
CA GLN A 143 5.69 -4.73 -19.51
C GLN A 143 4.22 -4.35 -19.73
N VAL A 144 3.31 -5.34 -19.79
CA VAL A 144 1.88 -5.10 -20.02
C VAL A 144 1.26 -4.21 -18.93
N VAL A 145 1.76 -4.32 -17.69
CA VAL A 145 1.29 -3.48 -16.57
C VAL A 145 2.14 -2.22 -16.38
N LEU A 146 3.07 -1.92 -17.31
CA LEU A 146 4.04 -0.83 -17.20
C LEU A 146 4.79 -0.85 -15.85
N GLY A 147 5.04 -2.05 -15.34
CA GLY A 147 5.51 -2.23 -13.97
C GLY A 147 6.95 -1.79 -13.74
N LEU A 148 7.75 -1.62 -14.80
CA LEU A 148 9.12 -1.07 -14.73
C LEU A 148 9.13 0.46 -14.82
N ALA A 149 8.09 1.08 -15.36
CA ALA A 149 7.92 2.52 -15.40
C ALA A 149 7.32 3.04 -14.09
N ALA A 150 7.76 4.21 -13.62
CA ALA A 150 7.27 4.82 -12.37
C ALA A 150 5.89 5.49 -12.55
N HIS A 151 4.93 4.70 -12.99
CA HIS A 151 3.57 5.15 -13.27
C HIS A 151 2.83 5.55 -11.99
N ALA A 152 1.91 6.51 -12.07
CA ALA A 152 1.11 7.01 -10.94
C ALA A 152 0.43 5.89 -10.11
N THR A 153 0.09 4.77 -10.75
CA THR A 153 -0.53 3.61 -10.10
C THR A 153 0.32 2.97 -9.02
N HIS A 154 1.64 3.00 -9.11
CA HIS A 154 2.52 2.47 -8.06
C HIS A 154 2.39 3.29 -6.76
N PHE A 155 2.28 4.61 -6.88
CA PHE A 155 2.08 5.50 -5.73
C PHE A 155 0.68 5.34 -5.14
N VAL A 156 -0.35 5.13 -5.99
CA VAL A 156 -1.72 4.79 -5.53
C VAL A 156 -1.71 3.51 -4.71
N VAL A 157 -1.07 2.44 -5.21
CA VAL A 157 -0.99 1.16 -4.49
C VAL A 157 -0.28 1.31 -3.16
N LEU A 158 0.86 2.00 -3.12
CA LEU A 158 1.60 2.23 -1.89
C LEU A 158 0.74 2.94 -0.83
N THR A 159 0.16 4.09 -1.20
CA THR A 159 -0.63 4.91 -0.27
C THR A 159 -1.93 4.23 0.16
N ALA A 160 -2.56 3.46 -0.73
CA ALA A 160 -3.72 2.64 -0.41
C ALA A 160 -3.39 1.53 0.59
N LEU A 161 -2.25 0.85 0.43
CA LEU A 161 -1.79 -0.17 1.36
C LEU A 161 -1.47 0.43 2.74
N VAL A 162 -0.86 1.62 2.79
CA VAL A 162 -0.69 2.37 4.05
C VAL A 162 -2.05 2.65 4.69
N GLY A 163 -3.03 3.09 3.89
CA GLY A 163 -4.41 3.32 4.36
C GLY A 163 -5.05 2.05 4.92
N LEU A 164 -4.88 0.91 4.26
CA LEU A 164 -5.39 -0.38 4.76
C LEU A 164 -4.72 -0.83 6.05
N VAL A 165 -3.40 -0.71 6.17
CA VAL A 165 -2.68 -1.06 7.41
C VAL A 165 -3.12 -0.17 8.57
N THR A 166 -3.28 1.14 8.33
CA THR A 166 -3.74 2.06 9.37
C THR A 166 -5.21 1.81 9.74
N LEU A 167 -6.07 1.42 8.77
CA LEU A 167 -7.45 1.01 9.02
C LEU A 167 -7.52 -0.24 9.88
N LEU A 168 -6.74 -1.28 9.56
CA LEU A 168 -6.67 -2.49 10.38
C LEU A 168 -6.23 -2.17 11.82
N ARG A 169 -5.24 -1.29 11.97
CA ARG A 169 -4.81 -0.82 13.28
C ARG A 169 -5.87 0.00 14.01
N ALA A 170 -6.63 0.81 13.28
CA ALA A 170 -7.74 1.57 13.85
C ALA A 170 -8.80 0.62 14.42
N GLU A 171 -9.15 -0.43 13.66
CA GLU A 171 -10.14 -1.43 14.07
C GLU A 171 -9.69 -2.28 15.27
N GLU A 172 -8.41 -2.66 15.32
CA GLU A 172 -7.85 -3.41 16.45
C GLU A 172 -7.77 -2.58 17.74
N THR A 173 -7.32 -1.34 17.64
CA THR A 173 -7.01 -0.53 18.81
C THR A 173 -8.14 0.41 19.22
N LYS A 174 -9.10 0.65 18.31
CA LYS A 174 -10.20 1.63 18.44
C LYS A 174 -9.72 3.05 18.79
N ARG A 175 -8.46 3.38 18.46
CA ARG A 175 -7.88 4.70 18.72
C ARG A 175 -8.16 5.66 17.58
N THR A 176 -8.72 6.82 17.89
CA THR A 176 -9.06 7.88 16.92
C THR A 176 -7.88 8.31 16.05
N VAL A 177 -6.66 8.28 16.58
CA VAL A 177 -5.45 8.66 15.84
C VAL A 177 -5.22 7.80 14.59
N TYR A 178 -5.53 6.50 14.64
CA TYR A 178 -5.37 5.63 13.46
C TYR A 178 -6.46 5.87 12.42
N TYR A 179 -7.69 6.20 12.81
CA TYR A 179 -8.74 6.62 11.86
C TYR A 179 -8.36 7.91 11.15
N PHE A 180 -7.75 8.85 11.86
CA PHE A 180 -7.24 10.10 11.28
C PHE A 180 -6.15 9.81 10.23
N TRP A 181 -5.15 8.97 10.55
CA TRP A 181 -4.09 8.60 9.59
C TRP A 181 -4.63 7.79 8.41
N THR A 182 -5.65 6.97 8.62
CA THR A 182 -6.38 6.27 7.54
C THR A 182 -6.99 7.26 6.56
N GLY A 183 -7.67 8.29 7.07
CA GLY A 183 -8.23 9.35 6.24
C GLY A 183 -7.17 10.11 5.44
N ILE A 184 -6.05 10.47 6.08
CA ILE A 184 -4.91 11.11 5.38
C ILE A 184 -4.36 10.19 4.29
N ALA A 185 -4.11 8.92 4.57
CA ALA A 185 -3.53 7.98 3.60
C ALA A 185 -4.43 7.81 2.37
N PHE A 186 -5.73 7.64 2.56
CA PHE A 186 -6.68 7.56 1.43
C PHE A 186 -6.87 8.91 0.72
N GLY A 187 -6.78 10.03 1.43
CA GLY A 187 -6.74 11.37 0.81
C GLY A 187 -5.51 11.53 -0.10
N VAL A 188 -4.35 11.10 0.35
CA VAL A 188 -3.12 11.09 -0.46
C VAL A 188 -3.28 10.13 -1.64
N THR A 189 -3.91 8.96 -1.45
CA THR A 189 -4.20 8.01 -2.53
C THR A 189 -5.02 8.67 -3.66
N PHE A 190 -6.04 9.43 -3.29
CA PHE A 190 -6.82 10.21 -4.25
C PHE A 190 -5.97 11.27 -4.97
N LEU A 191 -5.09 11.99 -4.24
CA LEU A 191 -4.20 12.99 -4.84
C LEU A 191 -3.17 12.38 -5.80
N MET A 192 -2.83 11.09 -5.69
CA MET A 192 -1.96 10.41 -6.65
C MET A 192 -2.68 10.17 -7.98
N LYS A 193 -3.93 9.69 -7.94
CA LYS A 193 -4.73 9.45 -9.14
C LYS A 193 -6.21 9.41 -8.78
N GLN A 194 -7.06 9.97 -9.64
CA GLN A 194 -8.52 10.06 -9.45
C GLN A 194 -9.20 8.73 -9.02
N PRO A 195 -8.85 7.54 -9.59
CA PRO A 195 -9.42 6.28 -9.14
C PRO A 195 -9.17 5.94 -7.67
N GLY A 196 -8.20 6.58 -7.02
CA GLY A 196 -7.97 6.46 -5.57
C GLY A 196 -9.20 6.85 -4.73
N LEU A 197 -10.12 7.64 -5.29
CA LEU A 197 -11.39 7.98 -4.64
C LEU A 197 -12.25 6.76 -4.32
N PHE A 198 -12.24 5.73 -5.17
CA PHE A 198 -12.99 4.50 -4.93
C PHE A 198 -12.49 3.76 -3.70
N LEU A 199 -11.18 3.79 -3.43
CA LEU A 199 -10.58 3.17 -2.25
C LEU A 199 -10.94 3.95 -0.97
N ALA A 200 -10.93 5.28 -1.05
CA ALA A 200 -11.41 6.14 0.04
C ALA A 200 -12.90 5.91 0.31
N GLY A 201 -13.72 5.82 -0.74
CA GLY A 201 -15.14 5.49 -0.66
C GLY A 201 -15.40 4.12 -0.04
N PHE A 202 -14.60 3.11 -0.40
CA PHE A 202 -14.67 1.78 0.22
C PHE A 202 -14.41 1.85 1.73
N ALA A 203 -13.32 2.53 2.14
CA ALA A 203 -12.98 2.65 3.56
C ALA A 203 -14.08 3.39 4.34
N PHE A 204 -14.63 4.46 3.78
CA PHE A 204 -15.75 5.19 4.37
C PHE A 204 -16.99 4.29 4.53
N PHE A 205 -17.37 3.58 3.46
CA PHE A 205 -18.53 2.67 3.47
C PHE A 205 -18.34 1.53 4.48
N TYR A 206 -17.15 0.94 4.51
CA TYR A 206 -16.80 -0.10 5.49
C TYR A 206 -17.01 0.40 6.92
N LEU A 207 -16.47 1.57 7.26
CA LEU A 207 -16.61 2.16 8.59
C LEU A 207 -18.08 2.53 8.90
N ALA A 208 -18.81 3.04 7.92
CA ALA A 208 -20.23 3.37 8.08
C ALA A 208 -21.08 2.12 8.39
N VAL A 209 -20.85 1.03 7.64
CA VAL A 209 -21.55 -0.26 7.88
C VAL A 209 -21.19 -0.83 9.24
N GLN A 210 -19.92 -0.75 9.64
CA GLN A 210 -19.48 -1.29 10.92
C GLN A 210 -19.97 -0.47 12.13
N SER A 211 -20.19 0.84 11.94
CA SER A 211 -20.75 1.72 12.98
C SER A 211 -22.27 1.65 13.08
N TRP A 212 -22.95 0.96 12.16
CA TRP A 212 -24.41 0.85 12.16
C TRP A 212 -24.92 0.06 13.36
N PRO A 213 -25.91 0.56 14.13
CA PRO A 213 -26.33 -0.03 15.41
C PRO A 213 -26.77 -1.49 15.34
N ASP A 214 -27.41 -1.89 14.22
CA ASP A 214 -27.98 -3.24 14.06
C ASP A 214 -26.91 -4.32 13.85
N ASN A 215 -25.74 -3.98 13.32
CA ASN A 215 -24.65 -4.94 13.08
C ASN A 215 -23.87 -5.32 14.32
N LYS A 216 -24.03 -4.59 15.43
CA LYS A 216 -23.37 -4.94 16.70
C LYS A 216 -23.95 -6.19 17.37
N CYS A 217 -25.12 -6.66 16.94
CA CYS A 217 -25.81 -7.79 17.57
C CYS A 217 -25.48 -9.16 16.96
N GLU A 218 -25.04 -9.26 15.71
CA GLU A 218 -24.89 -10.55 15.03
C GLU A 218 -23.47 -11.11 15.04
N TRP A 219 -22.44 -10.25 15.01
CA TRP A 219 -21.04 -10.71 15.01
C TRP A 219 -20.50 -11.14 16.39
N ALA A 220 -21.23 -10.84 17.45
CA ALA A 220 -20.88 -11.26 18.81
C ALA A 220 -21.46 -12.64 19.17
N ARG A 221 -22.19 -13.33 18.27
CA ARG A 221 -22.83 -14.63 18.50
C ARG A 221 -22.44 -15.74 17.51
N GLY A 222 -21.44 -15.50 16.65
CA GLY A 222 -20.95 -16.50 15.71
C GLY A 222 -19.55 -17.03 16.04
#